data_55744ea2b31926a2f0126fa765450b36
#
_entry.id   55744ea2b31926a2f0126fa765450b36
#
_cell.length_a   1.000
_cell.length_b   1.000
_cell.length_c   1.000
_cell.angle_alpha   90.00
_cell.angle_beta   90.00
_cell.angle_gamma   90.00
#
_symmetry.space_group_name_H-M   'P 1'
#
loop_
_entity.id
_entity.type
_entity.pdbx_description
1 polymer ?
#
loop_
_entity_poly.entity_id
_entity_poly.type
_entity_poly.pdbx_seq_one_letter_code
_entity_poly.pdbx_strand_id
1 'polypeptide(L)'
;GAVQKVGQPLLLLFISVKSIILPLEQTNIIAMAKIVFKELTSNQNILFPVSLTEKIAPHHPVRVVNSVVDALDISSLLQTYKGGGSSSYHPRMMLKVLFYAYLNNIYSCRKIEKALQENIHFMWLSGNSTPDFRTINDFRGKRLKEHIKSLFSAIVLLLQESGYISLDVQYIDGSKVASASNRYTFVWRGSVEKNKSKLESKIQAILSEVDKHIEQDKQERRPDALPDMASCGLREKVSALNKRLSEMNKAEQKQVKKLQEEYLPRLAKYESQLEKLGDRNSFSKTDKDATFMRMKEDHMKNGQLKPAYNIQIATENQFITNLGIYRRAGDTGTLIPFLRDFQETYNRQPSIVVADAGYGSEQNYEFMENAGIEAFVKYNYFHKEQKRSWKTDAFAIQNLYYNREQDYYVCPMGQHMEYTGQRKNKSDLGYVSVLKRYQAQNCEGCPLKS
;
A
#
# COMPACT_ATOMS: atom_id res chain seq x y z
N GLY A 1 8.12 -28.41 13.00
CA GLY A 1 7.18 -29.27 13.65
C GLY A 1 5.96 -28.53 14.11
N ALA A 2 4.81 -29.14 14.04
CA ALA A 2 3.47 -28.73 14.47
C ALA A 2 2.71 -27.83 13.48
N VAL A 3 2.24 -28.47 12.42
CA VAL A 3 1.01 -28.06 11.72
C VAL A 3 -0.15 -28.69 12.46
N GLN A 4 -0.92 -27.91 13.18
CA GLN A 4 -2.20 -28.32 13.73
C GLN A 4 -3.19 -28.54 12.59
N LYS A 5 -3.48 -29.80 12.30
CA LYS A 5 -4.65 -30.22 11.52
C LYS A 5 -5.88 -30.07 12.42
N VAL A 6 -6.69 -29.07 12.16
CA VAL A 6 -8.08 -29.01 12.62
C VAL A 6 -8.96 -29.27 11.40
N GLY A 7 -9.76 -30.31 11.51
CA GLY A 7 -10.90 -30.49 10.62
C GLY A 7 -10.98 -31.82 9.92
N GLN A 8 -11.42 -32.86 10.65
CA GLN A 8 -12.41 -33.75 10.10
C GLN A 8 -13.36 -34.21 11.19
N PRO A 9 -14.62 -33.99 10.95
CA PRO A 9 -15.65 -34.44 11.86
C PRO A 9 -16.27 -35.75 11.40
N LEU A 10 -16.72 -36.49 12.37
CA LEU A 10 -18.05 -37.12 12.41
C LEU A 10 -18.58 -37.66 11.07
N LEU A 11 -18.00 -38.73 10.58
CA LEU A 11 -18.70 -39.64 9.67
C LEU A 11 -18.20 -41.09 9.78
N LEU A 12 -18.06 -41.62 10.97
CA LEU A 12 -17.78 -43.06 11.17
C LEU A 12 -18.18 -43.47 12.59
N LEU A 13 -19.47 -43.54 12.87
CA LEU A 13 -20.04 -44.22 14.05
C LEU A 13 -21.37 -44.83 13.72
N PHE A 14 -21.37 -45.69 12.70
CA PHE A 14 -22.41 -46.68 12.49
C PHE A 14 -21.76 -48.00 12.11
N ILE A 15 -21.27 -48.73 13.08
CA ILE A 15 -21.12 -50.18 12.98
C ILE A 15 -21.00 -50.74 14.41
N SER A 16 -21.95 -51.61 14.74
CA SER A 16 -21.87 -52.75 15.68
C SER A 16 -22.01 -52.43 17.16
N VAL A 17 -23.26 -52.52 17.63
CA VAL A 17 -23.52 -53.13 18.96
C VAL A 17 -24.54 -54.26 18.76
N LYS A 18 -24.04 -55.48 18.61
CA LYS A 18 -24.82 -56.70 18.89
C LYS A 18 -24.35 -57.24 20.23
N SER A 19 -25.33 -57.45 21.10
CA SER A 19 -25.40 -58.44 22.20
C SER A 19 -24.51 -58.25 23.43
N ILE A 20 -25.09 -57.72 24.50
CA ILE A 20 -24.95 -58.30 25.84
C ILE A 20 -26.30 -58.24 26.50
N ILE A 21 -26.95 -59.43 26.70
CA ILE A 21 -28.14 -59.62 27.48
C ILE A 21 -27.64 -59.90 28.93
N LEU A 22 -28.06 -59.12 29.89
CA LEU A 22 -28.00 -59.44 31.33
C LEU A 22 -29.38 -59.18 31.97
N PRO A 23 -29.79 -59.91 33.00
CA PRO A 23 -31.17 -60.08 33.35
C PRO A 23 -31.74 -58.93 34.22
N LEU A 24 -33.03 -58.75 34.06
CA LEU A 24 -33.91 -57.76 34.69
C LEU A 24 -33.99 -57.88 36.18
N GLU A 25 -33.56 -56.85 36.93
CA GLU A 25 -34.17 -56.50 38.19
C GLU A 25 -35.23 -55.41 38.04
N GLN A 26 -36.37 -55.60 38.63
CA GLN A 26 -37.55 -54.72 38.56
C GLN A 26 -37.22 -53.37 39.22
N THR A 27 -37.05 -52.32 38.43
CA THR A 27 -37.07 -50.95 38.89
C THR A 27 -38.23 -50.20 38.22
N ASN A 28 -38.93 -49.42 39.01
CA ASN A 28 -40.08 -48.59 38.67
C ASN A 28 -39.95 -47.91 37.31
N ILE A 29 -40.86 -48.22 36.41
CA ILE A 29 -41.00 -47.60 35.11
C ILE A 29 -41.54 -46.17 35.33
N ILE A 30 -40.64 -45.20 35.46
CA ILE A 30 -40.99 -43.81 35.14
C ILE A 30 -41.27 -43.80 33.66
N ALA A 31 -42.54 -43.59 33.30
CA ALA A 31 -42.97 -43.47 31.93
C ALA A 31 -42.20 -42.38 31.21
N MET A 32 -41.11 -42.74 30.52
CA MET A 32 -40.38 -41.79 29.67
C MET A 32 -41.37 -41.24 28.63
N ALA A 33 -41.53 -39.93 28.59
CA ALA A 33 -42.31 -39.25 27.59
C ALA A 33 -41.83 -39.69 26.21
N LYS A 34 -42.75 -40.23 25.39
CA LYS A 34 -42.44 -40.68 24.03
C LYS A 34 -41.91 -39.51 23.21
N ILE A 35 -40.65 -39.60 22.77
CA ILE A 35 -40.05 -38.60 21.93
C ILE A 35 -40.76 -38.63 20.58
N VAL A 36 -41.43 -37.54 20.22
CA VAL A 36 -42.08 -37.36 18.94
C VAL A 36 -41.25 -36.47 18.08
N PHE A 37 -40.73 -36.99 16.97
CA PHE A 37 -40.01 -36.19 15.97
C PHE A 37 -41.03 -35.56 15.03
N LYS A 38 -40.71 -34.33 14.58
CA LYS A 38 -41.44 -33.67 13.50
C LYS A 38 -41.26 -34.46 12.19
N GLU A 39 -42.32 -34.59 11.42
CA GLU A 39 -42.24 -35.24 10.10
C GLU A 39 -41.20 -34.50 9.19
N LEU A 40 -40.34 -35.28 8.55
CA LEU A 40 -39.40 -34.80 7.56
C LEU A 40 -39.91 -35.20 6.18
N THR A 41 -40.55 -34.27 5.49
CA THR A 41 -41.03 -34.45 4.12
C THR A 41 -40.11 -33.76 3.14
N SER A 42 -39.11 -34.47 2.61
CA SER A 42 -38.11 -33.94 1.68
C SER A 42 -38.66 -33.60 0.30
N ASN A 43 -39.77 -34.23 -0.09
CA ASN A 43 -40.37 -34.12 -1.43
C ASN A 43 -41.75 -33.43 -1.41
N GLN A 44 -41.94 -32.45 -0.52
CA GLN A 44 -43.19 -31.72 -0.47
C GLN A 44 -43.33 -30.79 -1.69
N ASN A 45 -44.27 -31.06 -2.55
CA ASN A 45 -44.65 -30.17 -3.64
C ASN A 45 -45.43 -29.00 -3.07
N ILE A 46 -44.91 -27.79 -3.22
CA ILE A 46 -45.59 -26.55 -2.82
C ILE A 46 -46.39 -26.06 -4.02
N LEU A 47 -47.72 -25.96 -3.88
CA LEU A 47 -48.64 -25.53 -4.96
C LEU A 47 -48.35 -24.07 -5.38
N PHE A 48 -47.96 -23.21 -4.41
CA PHE A 48 -47.58 -21.84 -4.66
C PHE A 48 -46.15 -21.67 -4.12
N PRO A 49 -45.16 -21.40 -4.99
CA PRO A 49 -43.77 -21.19 -4.54
C PRO A 49 -43.68 -19.94 -3.66
N VAL A 50 -43.14 -20.08 -2.45
CA VAL A 50 -42.90 -18.97 -1.52
C VAL A 50 -41.84 -18.05 -2.13
N SER A 51 -42.14 -16.74 -2.16
CA SER A 51 -41.17 -15.75 -2.63
C SER A 51 -39.87 -15.81 -1.82
N LEU A 52 -38.70 -15.67 -2.47
CA LEU A 52 -37.43 -15.55 -1.77
C LEU A 52 -37.45 -14.41 -0.77
N THR A 53 -38.15 -13.32 -1.07
CA THR A 53 -38.33 -12.17 -0.19
C THR A 53 -38.99 -12.54 1.14
N GLU A 54 -39.97 -13.45 1.15
CA GLU A 54 -40.66 -13.90 2.36
C GLU A 54 -39.77 -14.81 3.22
N LYS A 55 -38.85 -15.54 2.60
CA LYS A 55 -37.89 -16.41 3.30
C LYS A 55 -36.79 -15.65 4.02
N ILE A 56 -36.57 -14.36 3.69
CA ILE A 56 -35.53 -13.54 4.26
C ILE A 56 -36.09 -12.68 5.39
N ALA A 57 -35.53 -12.79 6.60
CA ALA A 57 -35.95 -12.00 7.74
C ALA A 57 -35.93 -10.48 7.44
N PRO A 58 -36.89 -9.69 7.99
CA PRO A 58 -37.01 -8.26 7.72
C PRO A 58 -35.73 -7.47 8.04
N HIS A 59 -35.01 -7.85 9.11
CA HIS A 59 -33.79 -7.15 9.57
C HIS A 59 -32.50 -7.85 9.12
N HIS A 60 -32.55 -8.72 8.12
CA HIS A 60 -31.36 -9.41 7.65
C HIS A 60 -30.40 -8.47 6.91
N PRO A 61 -29.06 -8.52 7.16
CA PRO A 61 -28.07 -7.63 6.54
C PRO A 61 -28.10 -7.58 5.01
N VAL A 62 -28.57 -8.63 4.34
CA VAL A 62 -28.72 -8.66 2.88
C VAL A 62 -29.66 -7.56 2.37
N ARG A 63 -30.68 -7.19 3.16
CA ARG A 63 -31.61 -6.11 2.80
C ARG A 63 -30.95 -4.75 2.86
N VAL A 64 -30.05 -4.53 3.85
CA VAL A 64 -29.24 -3.33 3.94
C VAL A 64 -28.33 -3.20 2.74
N VAL A 65 -27.62 -4.28 2.38
CA VAL A 65 -26.78 -4.29 1.16
C VAL A 65 -27.60 -3.96 -0.09
N ASN A 66 -28.80 -4.55 -0.21
CA ASN A 66 -29.68 -4.27 -1.33
C ASN A 66 -30.05 -2.78 -1.40
N SER A 67 -30.53 -2.20 -0.28
CA SER A 67 -30.98 -0.80 -0.22
C SER A 67 -29.83 0.19 -0.44
N VAL A 68 -28.67 -0.04 0.16
CA VAL A 68 -27.49 0.80 -0.03
C VAL A 68 -27.06 0.82 -1.49
N VAL A 69 -26.95 -0.37 -2.12
CA VAL A 69 -26.52 -0.41 -3.54
C VAL A 69 -27.61 0.16 -4.47
N ASP A 70 -28.89 0.07 -4.11
CA ASP A 70 -29.97 0.70 -4.89
C ASP A 70 -29.93 2.23 -4.80
N ALA A 71 -29.48 2.79 -3.69
CA ALA A 71 -29.32 4.24 -3.51
C ALA A 71 -28.08 4.81 -4.24
N LEU A 72 -27.08 3.98 -4.59
CA LEU A 72 -25.87 4.48 -5.25
C LEU A 72 -26.14 4.92 -6.69
N ASP A 73 -25.57 6.07 -7.07
CA ASP A 73 -25.44 6.45 -8.48
C ASP A 73 -24.32 5.63 -9.14
N ILE A 74 -24.70 4.81 -10.10
CA ILE A 74 -23.78 3.98 -10.89
C ILE A 74 -23.75 4.40 -12.37
N SER A 75 -24.16 5.61 -12.69
CA SER A 75 -24.26 6.11 -14.07
C SER A 75 -22.92 6.03 -14.80
N SER A 76 -21.82 6.41 -14.15
CA SER A 76 -20.47 6.33 -14.70
C SER A 76 -20.06 4.89 -15.02
N LEU A 77 -20.43 3.94 -14.17
CA LEU A 77 -20.18 2.50 -14.39
C LEU A 77 -21.04 1.96 -15.55
N LEU A 78 -22.29 2.40 -15.65
CA LEU A 78 -23.18 2.02 -16.76
C LEU A 78 -22.64 2.47 -18.12
N GLN A 79 -22.04 3.64 -18.22
CA GLN A 79 -21.42 4.17 -19.43
C GLN A 79 -20.27 3.29 -19.96
N THR A 80 -19.66 2.44 -19.12
CA THR A 80 -18.63 1.48 -19.58
C THR A 80 -19.21 0.32 -20.41
N TYR A 81 -20.53 0.16 -20.43
CA TYR A 81 -21.20 -0.89 -21.19
C TYR A 81 -21.52 -0.37 -22.59
N LYS A 82 -20.80 -0.89 -23.59
CA LYS A 82 -21.06 -0.64 -25.00
C LYS A 82 -22.15 -1.62 -25.46
N GLY A 83 -23.20 -1.15 -26.07
CA GLY A 83 -24.25 -2.01 -26.63
C GLY A 83 -23.68 -2.98 -27.69
N GLY A 84 -24.44 -4.04 -28.00
CA GLY A 84 -24.06 -5.10 -28.93
C GLY A 84 -23.52 -6.36 -28.27
N GLY A 85 -23.65 -7.51 -28.93
CA GLY A 85 -23.23 -8.80 -28.40
C GLY A 85 -24.29 -9.47 -27.50
N SER A 86 -23.86 -10.45 -26.69
CA SER A 86 -24.72 -11.15 -25.74
C SER A 86 -25.14 -10.25 -24.55
N SER A 87 -26.29 -10.53 -23.95
CA SER A 87 -26.79 -9.81 -22.78
C SER A 87 -25.81 -9.83 -21.63
N SER A 88 -25.49 -8.66 -21.10
CA SER A 88 -24.61 -8.52 -19.94
C SER A 88 -25.43 -8.49 -18.64
N TYR A 89 -24.88 -9.03 -17.57
CA TYR A 89 -25.49 -8.89 -16.24
C TYR A 89 -25.47 -7.42 -15.80
N HIS A 90 -26.56 -6.99 -15.17
CA HIS A 90 -26.69 -5.60 -14.73
C HIS A 90 -25.64 -5.28 -13.65
N PRO A 91 -24.86 -4.18 -13.76
CA PRO A 91 -23.79 -3.87 -12.82
C PRO A 91 -24.27 -3.67 -11.38
N ARG A 92 -25.47 -3.13 -11.17
CA ARG A 92 -26.06 -3.00 -9.84
C ARG A 92 -26.24 -4.35 -9.15
N MET A 93 -26.73 -5.37 -9.88
CA MET A 93 -26.82 -6.73 -9.36
C MET A 93 -25.45 -7.31 -9.01
N MET A 94 -24.46 -7.12 -9.88
CA MET A 94 -23.09 -7.57 -9.63
C MET A 94 -22.47 -6.91 -8.40
N LEU A 95 -22.73 -5.61 -8.16
CA LEU A 95 -22.31 -4.89 -6.96
C LEU A 95 -22.96 -5.46 -5.70
N LYS A 96 -24.29 -5.71 -5.71
CA LYS A 96 -25.01 -6.33 -4.59
C LYS A 96 -24.41 -7.68 -4.21
N VAL A 97 -24.13 -8.51 -5.20
CA VAL A 97 -23.50 -9.83 -5.02
C VAL A 97 -22.10 -9.72 -4.43
N LEU A 98 -21.25 -8.81 -4.95
CA LEU A 98 -19.90 -8.62 -4.45
C LEU A 98 -19.89 -8.06 -3.02
N PHE A 99 -20.67 -7.04 -2.72
CA PHE A 99 -20.74 -6.44 -1.39
C PHE A 99 -21.22 -7.45 -0.35
N TYR A 100 -22.28 -8.21 -0.67
CA TYR A 100 -22.76 -9.23 0.23
C TYR A 100 -21.78 -10.40 0.38
N ALA A 101 -21.07 -10.78 -0.68
CA ALA A 101 -20.01 -11.79 -0.62
C ALA A 101 -18.88 -11.37 0.35
N TYR A 102 -18.42 -10.13 0.25
CA TYR A 102 -17.36 -9.62 1.10
C TYR A 102 -17.81 -9.46 2.56
N LEU A 103 -19.05 -9.05 2.79
CA LEU A 103 -19.65 -9.03 4.13
C LEU A 103 -19.64 -10.42 4.80
N ASN A 104 -19.77 -11.50 3.99
CA ASN A 104 -19.70 -12.89 4.45
C ASN A 104 -18.30 -13.53 4.31
N ASN A 105 -17.24 -12.76 4.13
CA ASN A 105 -15.85 -13.23 3.95
C ASN A 105 -15.68 -14.18 2.75
N ILE A 106 -16.49 -14.04 1.71
CA ILE A 106 -16.40 -14.82 0.47
C ILE A 106 -15.69 -13.99 -0.60
N TYR A 107 -14.36 -14.16 -0.75
CA TYR A 107 -13.53 -13.37 -1.68
C TYR A 107 -13.25 -14.07 -3.02
N SER A 108 -13.39 -15.40 -3.06
CA SER A 108 -13.16 -16.21 -4.27
C SER A 108 -14.34 -16.15 -5.22
N CYS A 109 -14.12 -15.76 -6.49
CA CYS A 109 -15.17 -15.70 -7.50
C CYS A 109 -15.85 -17.05 -7.72
N ARG A 110 -15.12 -18.18 -7.62
CA ARG A 110 -15.69 -19.53 -7.70
C ARG A 110 -16.59 -19.85 -6.50
N LYS A 111 -16.24 -19.38 -5.29
CA LYS A 111 -17.12 -19.53 -4.12
C LYS A 111 -18.35 -18.64 -4.23
N ILE A 112 -18.24 -17.46 -4.85
CA ILE A 112 -19.38 -16.57 -5.12
C ILE A 112 -20.33 -17.22 -6.12
N GLU A 113 -19.82 -17.77 -7.23
CA GLU A 113 -20.61 -18.54 -8.20
C GLU A 113 -21.38 -19.70 -7.53
N LYS A 114 -20.70 -20.48 -6.69
CA LYS A 114 -21.34 -21.54 -5.91
C LYS A 114 -22.42 -20.99 -4.97
N ALA A 115 -22.15 -19.88 -4.27
CA ALA A 115 -23.12 -19.26 -3.38
C ALA A 115 -24.37 -18.75 -4.13
N LEU A 116 -24.24 -18.27 -5.36
CA LEU A 116 -25.36 -17.87 -6.21
C LEU A 116 -26.31 -19.06 -6.55
N GLN A 117 -25.79 -20.29 -6.52
CA GLN A 117 -26.56 -21.50 -6.80
C GLN A 117 -27.16 -22.15 -5.55
N GLU A 118 -26.55 -21.96 -4.37
CA GLU A 118 -26.87 -22.72 -3.15
C GLU A 118 -27.46 -21.86 -2.02
N ASN A 119 -27.27 -20.52 -2.05
CA ASN A 119 -27.65 -19.63 -0.95
C ASN A 119 -28.78 -18.70 -1.36
N ILE A 120 -29.90 -18.76 -0.62
CA ILE A 120 -31.09 -17.98 -0.89
C ILE A 120 -30.89 -16.47 -0.91
N HIS A 121 -29.95 -15.93 -0.09
CA HIS A 121 -29.66 -14.52 -0.04
C HIS A 121 -28.96 -14.04 -1.32
N PHE A 122 -28.03 -14.86 -1.85
CA PHE A 122 -27.39 -14.57 -3.14
C PHE A 122 -28.38 -14.74 -4.30
N MET A 123 -29.23 -15.76 -4.29
CA MET A 123 -30.30 -15.93 -5.29
C MET A 123 -31.23 -14.73 -5.30
N TRP A 124 -31.61 -14.22 -4.13
CA TRP A 124 -32.47 -13.04 -4.02
C TRP A 124 -31.81 -11.77 -4.58
N LEU A 125 -30.54 -11.50 -4.23
CA LEU A 125 -29.80 -10.34 -4.74
C LEU A 125 -29.56 -10.39 -6.24
N SER A 126 -29.40 -11.59 -6.80
CA SER A 126 -29.14 -11.79 -8.23
C SER A 126 -30.40 -11.97 -9.08
N GLY A 127 -31.58 -12.05 -8.44
CA GLY A 127 -32.81 -12.41 -9.15
C GLY A 127 -32.70 -13.78 -9.83
N ASN A 128 -32.13 -14.77 -9.13
CA ASN A 128 -31.80 -16.11 -9.64
C ASN A 128 -30.82 -16.14 -10.83
N SER A 129 -30.15 -15.05 -11.12
CA SER A 129 -29.08 -15.03 -12.12
C SER A 129 -27.79 -15.63 -11.54
N THR A 130 -27.10 -16.46 -12.33
CA THR A 130 -25.90 -17.19 -11.91
C THR A 130 -24.71 -16.85 -12.82
N PRO A 131 -24.14 -15.63 -12.73
CA PRO A 131 -22.94 -15.31 -13.47
C PRO A 131 -21.80 -16.25 -13.08
N ASP A 132 -21.03 -16.69 -14.06
CA ASP A 132 -19.87 -17.55 -13.86
C ASP A 132 -18.72 -16.79 -13.18
N PHE A 133 -17.76 -17.54 -12.63
CA PHE A 133 -16.62 -16.96 -11.90
C PHE A 133 -15.75 -16.04 -12.78
N ARG A 134 -15.71 -16.26 -14.09
CA ARG A 134 -14.92 -15.41 -15.03
C ARG A 134 -15.60 -14.06 -15.19
N THR A 135 -16.90 -14.05 -15.40
CA THR A 135 -17.72 -12.82 -15.47
C THR A 135 -17.62 -12.00 -14.19
N ILE A 136 -17.70 -12.65 -13.01
CA ILE A 136 -17.54 -12.00 -11.71
C ILE A 136 -16.11 -11.40 -11.60
N ASN A 137 -15.10 -12.15 -12.00
CA ASN A 137 -13.71 -11.67 -11.94
C ASN A 137 -13.45 -10.51 -12.91
N ASP A 138 -13.97 -10.58 -14.11
CA ASP A 138 -13.82 -9.50 -15.11
C ASP A 138 -14.56 -8.23 -14.69
N PHE A 139 -15.75 -8.36 -14.11
CA PHE A 139 -16.45 -7.23 -13.51
C PHE A 139 -15.63 -6.58 -12.40
N ARG A 140 -15.16 -7.38 -11.42
CA ARG A 140 -14.37 -6.89 -10.29
C ARG A 140 -13.03 -6.28 -10.72
N GLY A 141 -12.29 -6.97 -11.61
CA GLY A 141 -10.91 -6.62 -11.93
C GLY A 141 -10.74 -5.59 -13.06
N LYS A 142 -11.72 -5.50 -13.96
CA LYS A 142 -11.64 -4.61 -15.13
C LYS A 142 -12.61 -3.44 -15.03
N ARG A 143 -13.92 -3.73 -14.85
CA ARG A 143 -14.96 -2.68 -14.89
C ARG A 143 -15.01 -1.87 -13.62
N LEU A 144 -14.95 -2.52 -12.45
CA LEU A 144 -15.07 -1.84 -11.16
C LEU A 144 -13.79 -1.07 -10.76
N LYS A 145 -12.64 -1.44 -11.33
CA LYS A 145 -11.33 -0.90 -10.96
C LYS A 145 -11.28 0.63 -10.91
N GLU A 146 -11.76 1.28 -11.96
CA GLU A 146 -11.73 2.74 -12.07
C GLU A 146 -12.86 3.44 -11.29
N HIS A 147 -13.88 2.68 -10.87
CA HIS A 147 -15.08 3.23 -10.22
C HIS A 147 -15.14 2.92 -8.72
N ILE A 148 -14.26 2.07 -8.18
CA ILE A 148 -14.33 1.64 -6.78
C ILE A 148 -14.20 2.81 -5.79
N LYS A 149 -13.36 3.79 -6.11
CA LYS A 149 -13.15 4.97 -5.26
C LYS A 149 -14.40 5.85 -5.23
N SER A 150 -15.02 6.14 -6.38
CA SER A 150 -16.24 6.94 -6.45
C SER A 150 -17.43 6.25 -5.77
N LEU A 151 -17.54 4.92 -5.90
CA LEU A 151 -18.57 4.16 -5.18
C LEU A 151 -18.34 4.17 -3.68
N PHE A 152 -17.09 4.05 -3.24
CA PHE A 152 -16.75 4.16 -1.82
C PHE A 152 -17.11 5.54 -1.26
N SER A 153 -16.71 6.61 -1.93
CA SER A 153 -17.05 7.98 -1.49
C SER A 153 -18.56 8.23 -1.50
N ALA A 154 -19.31 7.69 -2.45
CA ALA A 154 -20.77 7.77 -2.46
C ALA A 154 -21.41 7.09 -1.24
N ILE A 155 -20.87 5.93 -0.80
CA ILE A 155 -21.33 5.26 0.43
C ILE A 155 -21.02 6.12 1.66
N VAL A 156 -19.84 6.72 1.72
CA VAL A 156 -19.45 7.61 2.83
C VAL A 156 -20.37 8.84 2.89
N LEU A 157 -20.70 9.46 1.76
CA LEU A 157 -21.65 10.57 1.71
C LEU A 157 -23.06 10.14 2.14
N LEU A 158 -23.50 8.94 1.76
CA LEU A 158 -24.78 8.38 2.22
C LEU A 158 -24.81 8.20 3.75
N LEU A 159 -23.68 7.77 4.36
CA LEU A 159 -23.54 7.70 5.82
C LEU A 159 -23.58 9.08 6.47
N GLN A 160 -22.99 10.09 5.83
CA GLN A 160 -23.03 11.48 6.29
C GLN A 160 -24.47 12.02 6.23
N GLU A 161 -25.16 11.85 5.11
CA GLU A 161 -26.56 12.26 4.95
C GLU A 161 -27.49 11.57 5.95
N SER A 162 -27.17 10.33 6.30
CA SER A 162 -27.92 9.56 7.31
C SER A 162 -27.54 9.92 8.76
N GLY A 163 -26.58 10.85 8.98
CA GLY A 163 -26.17 11.33 10.30
C GLY A 163 -25.29 10.37 11.10
N TYR A 164 -24.72 9.33 10.47
CA TYR A 164 -23.79 8.41 11.16
C TYR A 164 -22.38 8.98 11.32
N ILE A 165 -21.97 9.87 10.42
CA ILE A 165 -20.66 10.56 10.41
C ILE A 165 -20.85 12.02 10.03
N SER A 166 -19.89 12.86 10.38
CA SER A 166 -19.87 14.29 10.04
C SER A 166 -18.82 14.66 9.00
N LEU A 167 -17.77 13.86 8.87
CA LEU A 167 -16.52 14.12 8.16
C LEU A 167 -15.67 15.24 8.79
N ASP A 168 -15.96 15.63 10.03
CA ASP A 168 -15.24 16.70 10.73
C ASP A 168 -14.02 16.19 11.48
N VAL A 169 -14.10 15.00 12.07
CA VAL A 169 -13.02 14.41 12.86
C VAL A 169 -12.50 13.18 12.15
N GLN A 170 -11.21 13.18 11.83
CA GLN A 170 -10.58 12.03 11.15
C GLN A 170 -9.49 11.40 12.00
N TYR A 171 -9.67 10.14 12.37
CA TYR A 171 -8.65 9.32 12.99
C TYR A 171 -7.87 8.60 11.89
N ILE A 172 -6.58 8.96 11.71
CA ILE A 172 -5.75 8.44 10.63
C ILE A 172 -4.70 7.47 11.18
N ASP A 173 -4.66 6.26 10.63
CA ASP A 173 -3.63 5.25 10.93
C ASP A 173 -3.13 4.57 9.66
N GLY A 174 -1.84 4.19 9.69
CA GLY A 174 -1.15 3.50 8.61
C GLY A 174 -0.91 2.02 8.92
N SER A 175 -1.32 1.16 7.98
CA SER A 175 -1.05 -0.27 8.07
C SER A 175 -0.23 -0.75 6.87
N LYS A 176 0.81 -1.57 7.14
CA LYS A 176 1.64 -2.16 6.09
C LYS A 176 1.12 -3.53 5.71
N VAL A 177 0.73 -3.68 4.44
CA VAL A 177 0.20 -4.93 3.89
C VAL A 177 1.22 -5.55 2.94
N ALA A 178 1.63 -6.80 3.23
CA ALA A 178 2.60 -7.51 2.40
C ALA A 178 2.00 -7.82 1.02
N SER A 179 2.79 -7.56 -0.04
CA SER A 179 2.48 -8.03 -1.38
C SER A 179 2.65 -9.56 -1.47
N ALA A 180 1.82 -10.21 -2.28
CA ALA A 180 1.96 -11.63 -2.61
C ALA A 180 3.18 -11.95 -3.49
N SER A 181 4.11 -11.01 -3.62
CA SER A 181 5.31 -11.13 -4.47
C SER A 181 6.47 -11.82 -3.77
N ASN A 182 7.41 -12.34 -4.58
CA ASN A 182 8.60 -12.99 -4.05
C ASN A 182 9.52 -11.97 -3.35
N ARG A 183 9.76 -12.17 -2.05
CA ARG A 183 10.59 -11.32 -1.19
C ARG A 183 12.09 -11.29 -1.54
N TYR A 184 12.57 -12.21 -2.35
CA TYR A 184 13.98 -12.27 -2.74
C TYR A 184 14.27 -11.60 -4.08
N THR A 185 13.27 -11.13 -4.79
CA THR A 185 13.41 -10.45 -6.09
C THR A 185 13.34 -8.93 -5.91
N PHE A 186 14.39 -8.35 -5.37
CA PHE A 186 14.47 -6.90 -5.10
C PHE A 186 15.36 -6.16 -6.10
N VAL A 187 15.07 -4.88 -6.26
CA VAL A 187 15.91 -3.89 -6.94
C VAL A 187 16.08 -2.70 -5.99
N TRP A 188 17.32 -2.36 -5.66
CA TRP A 188 17.67 -1.25 -4.76
C TRP A 188 18.24 -0.09 -5.55
N ARG A 189 17.76 1.14 -5.29
CA ARG A 189 18.24 2.37 -5.93
C ARG A 189 19.75 2.50 -5.86
N GLY A 190 20.35 2.48 -4.67
CA GLY A 190 21.79 2.64 -4.48
C GLY A 190 22.62 1.60 -5.23
N SER A 191 22.12 0.36 -5.36
CA SER A 191 22.80 -0.68 -6.16
C SER A 191 22.72 -0.39 -7.66
N VAL A 192 21.57 0.10 -8.14
CA VAL A 192 21.37 0.44 -9.55
C VAL A 192 22.23 1.64 -9.92
N GLU A 193 22.21 2.72 -9.13
CA GLU A 193 23.02 3.93 -9.33
C GLU A 193 24.53 3.64 -9.32
N LYS A 194 24.99 2.88 -8.32
CA LYS A 194 26.39 2.44 -8.24
C LYS A 194 26.84 1.63 -9.46
N ASN A 195 25.97 0.70 -9.91
CA ASN A 195 26.29 -0.14 -11.07
C ASN A 195 26.19 0.64 -12.38
N LYS A 196 25.25 1.60 -12.47
CA LYS A 196 25.11 2.51 -13.60
C LYS A 196 26.37 3.38 -13.73
N SER A 197 26.77 4.05 -12.66
CA SER A 197 27.98 4.91 -12.63
C SER A 197 29.25 4.14 -13.02
N LYS A 198 29.43 2.91 -12.50
CA LYS A 198 30.56 2.06 -12.90
C LYS A 198 30.51 1.67 -14.38
N LEU A 199 29.32 1.46 -14.93
CA LEU A 199 29.14 1.13 -16.33
C LEU A 199 29.44 2.35 -17.21
N GLU A 200 28.95 3.53 -16.83
CA GLU A 200 29.20 4.80 -17.52
C GLU A 200 30.70 5.12 -17.56
N SER A 201 31.43 4.95 -16.46
CA SER A 201 32.89 5.12 -16.42
C SER A 201 33.61 4.16 -17.38
N LYS A 202 33.16 2.90 -17.51
CA LYS A 202 33.73 1.93 -18.47
C LYS A 202 33.43 2.30 -19.91
N ILE A 203 32.21 2.77 -20.19
CA ILE A 203 31.80 3.24 -21.51
C ILE A 203 32.63 4.44 -21.91
N GLN A 204 32.82 5.41 -21.00
CA GLN A 204 33.64 6.60 -21.22
C GLN A 204 35.07 6.25 -21.54
N ALA A 205 35.68 5.30 -20.80
CA ALA A 205 37.04 4.84 -21.05
C ALA A 205 37.18 4.23 -22.47
N ILE A 206 36.25 3.39 -22.87
CA ILE A 206 36.26 2.78 -24.21
C ILE A 206 36.07 3.82 -25.31
N LEU A 207 35.11 4.76 -25.13
CA LEU A 207 34.88 5.81 -26.11
C LEU A 207 36.08 6.71 -26.28
N SER A 208 36.74 7.11 -25.17
CA SER A 208 37.95 7.95 -25.23
C SER A 208 39.15 7.20 -25.84
N GLU A 209 39.25 5.89 -25.68
CA GLU A 209 40.28 5.07 -26.30
C GLU A 209 40.06 4.98 -27.82
N VAL A 210 38.83 4.66 -28.23
CA VAL A 210 38.45 4.58 -29.68
C VAL A 210 38.58 5.93 -30.35
N ASP A 211 38.14 7.04 -29.71
CA ASP A 211 38.23 8.38 -30.27
C ASP A 211 39.72 8.83 -30.42
N LYS A 212 40.60 8.52 -29.46
CA LYS A 212 42.07 8.81 -29.58
C LYS A 212 42.74 8.11 -30.78
N HIS A 213 42.37 6.84 -30.98
CA HIS A 213 42.94 6.09 -32.10
C HIS A 213 42.44 6.62 -33.47
N ILE A 214 41.15 7.04 -33.53
CA ILE A 214 40.60 7.67 -34.73
C ILE A 214 41.24 9.05 -35.03
N GLU A 215 41.59 9.82 -33.98
CA GLU A 215 42.27 11.13 -34.13
C GLU A 215 43.74 10.98 -34.52
N GLN A 216 44.43 9.94 -34.05
CA GLN A 216 45.82 9.65 -34.46
C GLN A 216 45.93 9.28 -35.94
N ASP A 217 44.90 8.69 -36.52
CA ASP A 217 44.84 8.35 -37.96
C ASP A 217 44.41 9.53 -38.86
N LYS A 218 43.89 10.62 -38.28
CA LYS A 218 43.47 11.83 -39.02
C LYS A 218 44.01 13.08 -38.35
N GLN A 219 45.12 13.57 -38.87
CA GLN A 219 45.52 14.97 -38.67
C GLN A 219 44.41 15.87 -39.22
N GLU A 220 43.63 16.49 -38.35
CA GLU A 220 42.59 17.48 -38.54
C GLU A 220 41.17 16.97 -38.20
N ARG A 221 40.74 17.29 -36.96
CA ARG A 221 39.42 17.84 -36.59
C ARG A 221 39.21 17.87 -35.07
N ARG A 222 38.59 18.97 -34.60
CA ARG A 222 38.25 19.20 -33.19
C ARG A 222 37.50 18.03 -32.57
N PRO A 223 37.72 17.65 -31.29
CA PRO A 223 36.99 16.62 -30.62
C PRO A 223 35.52 17.00 -30.52
N ASP A 224 34.63 16.12 -31.01
CA ASP A 224 33.19 16.21 -30.76
C ASP A 224 32.92 16.15 -29.26
N ALA A 225 32.00 17.01 -28.78
CA ALA A 225 31.61 17.01 -27.38
C ALA A 225 31.20 15.57 -26.93
N LEU A 226 31.60 15.23 -25.69
CA LEU A 226 31.21 13.96 -25.10
C LEU A 226 29.69 13.79 -25.17
N PRO A 227 29.18 12.64 -25.67
CA PRO A 227 27.76 12.44 -25.83
C PRO A 227 27.05 12.42 -24.49
N ASP A 228 25.75 12.77 -24.48
CA ASP A 228 24.88 12.51 -23.37
C ASP A 228 24.99 11.02 -22.99
N MET A 229 25.32 10.75 -21.72
CA MET A 229 25.52 9.39 -21.19
C MET A 229 24.23 8.60 -21.04
N ALA A 230 23.08 9.15 -21.46
CA ALA A 230 21.84 8.42 -21.61
C ALA A 230 21.95 7.34 -22.71
N SER A 231 21.18 6.25 -22.58
CA SER A 231 21.23 5.13 -23.53
C SER A 231 20.85 5.53 -24.96
N CYS A 232 20.08 6.61 -25.14
CA CYS A 232 19.74 7.15 -26.46
C CYS A 232 20.96 7.80 -27.14
N GLY A 233 21.67 8.69 -26.47
CA GLY A 233 22.89 9.31 -27.00
C GLY A 233 24.02 8.31 -27.27
N LEU A 234 24.16 7.29 -26.40
CA LEU A 234 25.09 6.19 -26.63
C LEU A 234 24.72 5.35 -27.87
N ARG A 235 23.42 5.11 -28.13
CA ARG A 235 22.96 4.41 -29.35
C ARG A 235 23.37 5.15 -30.62
N GLU A 236 23.19 6.45 -30.65
CA GLU A 236 23.57 7.29 -31.80
C GLU A 236 25.07 7.22 -32.03
N LYS A 237 25.89 7.36 -30.98
CA LYS A 237 27.36 7.27 -31.13
C LYS A 237 27.79 5.86 -31.54
N VAL A 238 27.23 4.79 -30.97
CA VAL A 238 27.52 3.41 -31.40
C VAL A 238 27.10 3.18 -32.87
N SER A 239 25.97 3.75 -33.29
CA SER A 239 25.55 3.68 -34.68
C SER A 239 26.53 4.40 -35.65
N ALA A 240 27.04 5.56 -35.23
CA ALA A 240 28.08 6.29 -35.98
C ALA A 240 29.40 5.50 -36.04
N LEU A 241 29.82 4.89 -34.96
CA LEU A 241 31.01 4.02 -34.88
C LEU A 241 30.83 2.76 -35.75
N ASN A 242 29.65 2.16 -35.79
CA ASN A 242 29.35 1.00 -36.65
C ASN A 242 29.50 1.31 -38.14
N LYS A 243 29.21 2.54 -38.57
CA LYS A 243 29.44 2.97 -39.98
C LYS A 243 30.91 3.02 -40.36
N ARG A 244 31.81 3.12 -39.37
CA ARG A 244 33.27 3.18 -39.53
C ARG A 244 33.99 1.90 -39.17
N LEU A 245 33.26 0.79 -38.93
CA LEU A 245 33.82 -0.49 -38.48
C LEU A 245 34.90 -1.04 -39.44
N SER A 246 34.81 -0.75 -40.76
CA SER A 246 35.79 -1.16 -41.76
C SER A 246 37.13 -0.40 -41.64
N GLU A 247 37.12 0.76 -40.99
CA GLU A 247 38.32 1.61 -40.77
C GLU A 247 39.03 1.28 -39.46
N MET A 248 38.43 0.43 -38.59
CA MET A 248 38.88 0.09 -37.26
C MET A 248 39.72 -1.19 -37.21
N ASN A 249 40.66 -1.25 -36.27
CA ASN A 249 41.40 -2.46 -36.03
C ASN A 249 40.52 -3.53 -35.31
N LYS A 250 40.97 -4.80 -35.28
CA LYS A 250 40.20 -5.91 -34.70
C LYS A 250 39.88 -5.72 -33.19
N ALA A 251 40.73 -5.01 -32.45
CA ALA A 251 40.53 -4.77 -31.01
C ALA A 251 39.41 -3.74 -30.78
N GLU A 252 39.40 -2.67 -31.55
CA GLU A 252 38.37 -1.63 -31.55
C GLU A 252 37.02 -2.17 -32.01
N GLN A 253 36.99 -2.97 -33.07
CA GLN A 253 35.75 -3.65 -33.52
C GLN A 253 35.16 -4.49 -32.40
N LYS A 254 35.99 -5.20 -31.61
CA LYS A 254 35.56 -5.98 -30.46
C LYS A 254 35.02 -5.10 -29.33
N GLN A 255 35.60 -3.92 -29.09
CA GLN A 255 35.13 -2.96 -28.10
C GLN A 255 33.80 -2.34 -28.51
N VAL A 256 33.62 -1.92 -29.77
CA VAL A 256 32.36 -1.38 -30.31
C VAL A 256 31.26 -2.44 -30.24
N LYS A 257 31.57 -3.69 -30.59
CA LYS A 257 30.63 -4.82 -30.44
C LYS A 257 30.19 -5.01 -29.00
N LYS A 258 31.13 -4.94 -28.04
CA LYS A 258 30.83 -5.03 -26.61
C LYS A 258 29.98 -3.87 -26.11
N LEU A 259 30.21 -2.64 -26.59
CA LEU A 259 29.35 -1.49 -26.30
C LEU A 259 27.92 -1.75 -26.77
N GLN A 260 27.74 -2.29 -27.99
CA GLN A 260 26.43 -2.54 -28.58
C GLN A 260 25.68 -3.70 -27.92
N GLU A 261 26.35 -4.84 -27.75
CA GLU A 261 25.70 -6.10 -27.34
C GLU A 261 25.57 -6.23 -25.81
N GLU A 262 26.49 -5.67 -25.04
CA GLU A 262 26.51 -5.82 -23.59
C GLU A 262 26.15 -4.53 -22.84
N TYR A 263 26.85 -3.41 -23.11
CA TYR A 263 26.78 -2.24 -22.26
C TYR A 263 25.52 -1.41 -22.53
N LEU A 264 25.13 -1.23 -23.78
CA LEU A 264 23.93 -0.48 -24.15
C LEU A 264 22.63 -1.12 -23.60
N PRO A 265 22.40 -2.44 -23.70
CA PRO A 265 21.24 -3.08 -23.09
C PRO A 265 21.24 -3.00 -21.56
N ARG A 266 22.44 -3.06 -20.93
CA ARG A 266 22.58 -2.92 -19.46
C ARG A 266 22.29 -1.50 -19.00
N LEU A 267 22.76 -0.48 -19.73
CA LEU A 267 22.47 0.91 -19.43
C LEU A 267 20.97 1.20 -19.53
N ALA A 268 20.34 0.82 -20.61
CA ALA A 268 18.89 0.94 -20.81
C ALA A 268 18.08 0.22 -19.73
N LYS A 269 18.56 -0.95 -19.26
CA LYS A 269 17.96 -1.65 -18.12
C LYS A 269 18.05 -0.85 -16.83
N TYR A 270 19.19 -0.25 -16.51
CA TYR A 270 19.36 0.56 -15.32
C TYR A 270 18.49 1.82 -15.37
N GLU A 271 18.40 2.48 -16.52
CA GLU A 271 17.52 3.64 -16.73
C GLU A 271 16.05 3.26 -16.51
N SER A 272 15.57 2.19 -17.12
CA SER A 272 14.22 1.67 -16.89
C SER A 272 13.96 1.27 -15.43
N GLN A 273 14.97 0.81 -14.70
CA GLN A 273 14.85 0.51 -13.27
C GLN A 273 14.76 1.79 -12.44
N LEU A 274 15.53 2.83 -12.75
CA LEU A 274 15.48 4.13 -12.08
C LEU A 274 14.16 4.84 -12.35
N GLU A 275 13.65 4.79 -13.57
CA GLU A 275 12.33 5.30 -13.92
C GLU A 275 11.21 4.64 -13.09
N LYS A 276 11.22 3.30 -12.99
CA LYS A 276 10.27 2.54 -12.17
C LYS A 276 10.39 2.81 -10.67
N LEU A 277 11.59 3.13 -10.20
CA LEU A 277 11.81 3.51 -8.80
C LEU A 277 11.14 4.84 -8.47
N GLY A 278 11.13 5.81 -9.40
CA GLY A 278 10.62 7.16 -9.11
C GLY A 278 11.35 7.75 -7.90
N ASP A 279 10.65 8.03 -6.82
CA ASP A 279 11.18 8.53 -5.55
C ASP A 279 11.48 7.42 -4.51
N ARG A 280 11.18 6.16 -4.83
CA ARG A 280 11.35 5.00 -3.93
C ARG A 280 12.79 4.50 -3.89
N ASN A 281 13.18 3.91 -2.78
CA ASN A 281 14.49 3.27 -2.61
C ASN A 281 14.56 1.83 -3.14
N SER A 282 13.42 1.19 -3.35
CA SER A 282 13.36 -0.21 -3.80
C SER A 282 12.04 -0.56 -4.46
N PHE A 283 12.04 -1.62 -5.26
CA PHE A 283 10.82 -2.29 -5.74
C PHE A 283 11.06 -3.79 -5.93
N SER A 284 9.96 -4.57 -5.98
CA SER A 284 10.02 -6.01 -6.31
C SER A 284 9.93 -6.23 -7.82
N LYS A 285 10.73 -7.16 -8.36
CA LYS A 285 10.67 -7.51 -9.81
C LYS A 285 9.34 -8.15 -10.20
N THR A 286 8.70 -8.86 -9.27
CA THR A 286 7.41 -9.54 -9.50
C THR A 286 6.22 -8.62 -9.29
N ASP A 287 6.35 -7.64 -8.40
CA ASP A 287 5.36 -6.58 -8.16
C ASP A 287 6.07 -5.24 -8.17
N LYS A 288 6.06 -4.57 -9.31
CA LYS A 288 6.81 -3.32 -9.53
C LYS A 288 6.30 -2.14 -8.71
N ASP A 289 5.08 -2.24 -8.19
CA ASP A 289 4.46 -1.19 -7.40
C ASP A 289 4.74 -1.35 -5.90
N ALA A 290 5.03 -2.58 -5.43
CA ALA A 290 5.38 -2.84 -4.05
C ALA A 290 6.79 -2.32 -3.71
N THR A 291 6.91 -1.68 -2.55
CA THR A 291 8.19 -1.20 -1.98
C THR A 291 8.61 -2.09 -0.82
N PHE A 292 9.92 -2.33 -0.66
CA PHE A 292 10.41 -3.11 0.48
C PHE A 292 10.32 -2.29 1.77
N MET A 293 9.57 -2.81 2.73
CA MET A 293 9.26 -2.16 4.01
C MET A 293 9.49 -3.13 5.17
N ARG A 294 9.85 -2.57 6.33
CA ARG A 294 9.83 -3.31 7.60
C ARG A 294 8.37 -3.47 8.03
N MET A 295 7.94 -4.71 8.23
CA MET A 295 6.58 -5.01 8.68
C MET A 295 6.44 -4.79 10.20
N LYS A 296 5.25 -4.38 10.67
CA LYS A 296 4.94 -4.29 12.11
C LYS A 296 5.03 -5.68 12.76
N GLU A 297 4.54 -6.71 12.07
CA GLU A 297 4.57 -8.10 12.53
C GLU A 297 5.86 -8.82 12.05
N ASP A 298 6.98 -8.50 12.69
CA ASP A 298 8.22 -9.23 12.51
C ASP A 298 8.41 -10.19 13.68
N HIS A 299 7.78 -11.37 13.59
CA HIS A 299 7.85 -12.41 14.63
C HIS A 299 9.28 -12.85 14.95
N MET A 300 10.16 -12.78 13.97
CA MET A 300 11.59 -13.15 14.13
C MET A 300 12.45 -12.00 14.67
N LYS A 301 11.91 -10.79 14.77
CA LYS A 301 12.60 -9.55 15.20
C LYS A 301 13.96 -9.32 14.49
N ASN A 302 14.11 -9.86 13.29
CA ASN A 302 15.34 -9.76 12.49
C ASN A 302 15.37 -8.53 11.56
N GLY A 303 14.35 -7.70 11.57
CA GLY A 303 14.22 -6.51 10.75
C GLY A 303 14.05 -6.81 9.25
N GLN A 304 13.57 -8.00 8.89
CA GLN A 304 13.42 -8.41 7.51
C GLN A 304 12.48 -7.48 6.74
N LEU A 305 12.95 -7.03 5.59
CA LEU A 305 12.15 -6.25 4.66
C LEU A 305 11.30 -7.18 3.78
N LYS A 306 10.04 -6.81 3.60
CA LYS A 306 9.12 -7.49 2.66
C LYS A 306 8.58 -6.48 1.66
N PRO A 307 8.31 -6.90 0.40
CA PRO A 307 7.60 -6.06 -0.54
C PRO A 307 6.18 -5.83 -0.01
N ALA A 308 5.78 -4.58 0.11
CA ALA A 308 4.54 -4.19 0.78
C ALA A 308 4.01 -2.85 0.27
N TYR A 309 2.79 -2.57 0.65
CA TYR A 309 2.10 -1.29 0.50
C TYR A 309 1.82 -0.69 1.87
N ASN A 310 1.90 0.61 1.98
CA ASN A 310 1.47 1.36 3.14
C ASN A 310 0.04 1.86 2.88
N ILE A 311 -0.92 1.30 3.60
CA ILE A 311 -2.33 1.64 3.46
C ILE A 311 -2.67 2.62 4.57
N GLN A 312 -3.14 3.81 4.19
CA GLN A 312 -3.65 4.83 5.10
C GLN A 312 -5.16 4.72 5.16
N ILE A 313 -5.70 4.74 6.36
CA ILE A 313 -7.14 4.64 6.61
C ILE A 313 -7.52 5.82 7.51
N ALA A 314 -8.56 6.55 7.13
CA ALA A 314 -9.23 7.49 8.02
C ALA A 314 -10.54 6.89 8.51
N THR A 315 -10.86 7.14 9.77
CA THR A 315 -12.09 6.64 10.39
C THR A 315 -12.76 7.74 11.21
N GLU A 316 -14.09 7.67 11.26
CA GLU A 316 -14.95 8.46 12.15
C GLU A 316 -16.07 7.56 12.65
N ASN A 317 -16.36 7.56 13.95
CA ASN A 317 -17.43 6.75 14.56
C ASN A 317 -17.38 5.26 14.14
N GLN A 318 -16.18 4.68 13.99
CA GLN A 318 -15.92 3.32 13.52
C GLN A 318 -16.20 3.05 12.03
N PHE A 319 -16.62 4.04 11.26
CA PHE A 319 -16.72 3.94 9.81
C PHE A 319 -15.43 4.38 9.13
N ILE A 320 -15.04 3.67 8.06
CA ILE A 320 -13.93 4.11 7.23
C ILE A 320 -14.43 5.24 6.33
N THR A 321 -13.80 6.40 6.44
CA THR A 321 -14.17 7.62 5.69
C THR A 321 -13.26 7.90 4.51
N ASN A 322 -11.98 7.50 4.59
CA ASN A 322 -11.06 7.59 3.46
C ASN A 322 -10.05 6.44 3.47
N LEU A 323 -9.52 6.11 2.29
CA LEU A 323 -8.56 5.03 2.07
C LEU A 323 -7.54 5.47 1.03
N GLY A 324 -6.23 5.37 1.36
CA GLY A 324 -5.13 5.64 0.45
C GLY A 324 -4.11 4.50 0.43
N ILE A 325 -3.57 4.17 -0.74
CA ILE A 325 -2.52 3.15 -0.91
C ILE A 325 -1.24 3.85 -1.35
N TYR A 326 -0.19 3.76 -0.53
CA TYR A 326 1.07 4.44 -0.75
C TYR A 326 2.22 3.46 -0.91
N ARG A 327 3.16 3.84 -1.78
CA ARG A 327 4.40 3.08 -2.02
C ARG A 327 5.52 3.49 -1.06
N ARG A 328 5.30 4.47 -0.18
CA ARG A 328 6.27 4.94 0.82
C ARG A 328 6.18 4.12 2.09
N ALA A 329 7.36 3.75 2.65
CA ALA A 329 7.43 2.95 3.87
C ALA A 329 7.11 3.75 5.15
N GLY A 330 7.32 5.05 5.15
CA GLY A 330 7.07 5.95 6.29
C GLY A 330 5.75 6.69 6.16
N ASP A 331 5.09 6.94 7.30
CA ASP A 331 3.78 7.56 7.36
C ASP A 331 3.85 9.08 7.24
N THR A 332 4.98 9.69 7.66
CA THR A 332 5.20 11.15 7.60
C THR A 332 4.92 11.75 6.21
N GLY A 333 5.35 11.05 5.15
CA GLY A 333 5.16 11.55 3.78
C GLY A 333 3.83 11.18 3.13
N THR A 334 2.92 10.54 3.85
CA THR A 334 1.62 10.11 3.33
C THR A 334 0.49 11.02 3.77
N LEU A 335 0.64 11.77 4.88
CA LEU A 335 -0.43 12.57 5.46
C LEU A 335 -0.94 13.66 4.51
N ILE A 336 -0.06 14.50 4.00
CA ILE A 336 -0.45 15.60 3.10
C ILE A 336 -1.14 15.08 1.83
N PRO A 337 -0.59 14.11 1.09
CA PRO A 337 -1.29 13.53 -0.05
C PRO A 337 -2.65 12.91 0.32
N PHE A 338 -2.75 12.31 1.50
CA PHE A 338 -3.98 11.70 1.98
C PHE A 338 -5.06 12.74 2.32
N LEU A 339 -4.68 13.85 2.97
CA LEU A 339 -5.61 14.97 3.26
C LEU A 339 -6.02 15.73 1.98
N ARG A 340 -5.12 15.86 1.01
CA ARG A 340 -5.48 16.42 -0.31
C ARG A 340 -6.47 15.52 -1.05
N ASP A 341 -6.27 14.23 -1.03
CA ASP A 341 -7.19 13.25 -1.60
C ASP A 341 -8.58 13.30 -0.93
N PHE A 342 -8.60 13.49 0.40
CA PHE A 342 -9.84 13.72 1.14
C PHE A 342 -10.55 15.00 0.67
N GLN A 343 -9.82 16.12 0.53
CA GLN A 343 -10.34 17.38 0.05
C GLN A 343 -10.88 17.28 -1.39
N GLU A 344 -10.14 16.62 -2.28
CA GLU A 344 -10.58 16.39 -3.67
C GLU A 344 -11.84 15.54 -3.74
N THR A 345 -11.96 14.54 -2.83
CA THR A 345 -13.07 13.61 -2.81
C THR A 345 -14.35 14.22 -2.23
N TYR A 346 -14.23 14.98 -1.13
CA TYR A 346 -15.39 15.49 -0.38
C TYR A 346 -15.55 17.02 -0.49
N ASN A 347 -14.70 17.69 -1.25
CA ASN A 347 -14.67 19.15 -1.45
C ASN A 347 -14.57 19.94 -0.12
N ARG A 348 -13.96 19.34 0.91
CA ARG A 348 -13.74 19.95 2.22
C ARG A 348 -12.55 19.29 2.92
N GLN A 349 -11.93 20.02 3.87
CA GLN A 349 -10.99 19.43 4.83
C GLN A 349 -11.72 19.02 6.11
N PRO A 350 -11.20 18.02 6.87
CA PRO A 350 -11.66 17.77 8.22
C PRO A 350 -11.28 18.95 9.14
N SER A 351 -12.10 19.20 10.15
CA SER A 351 -11.78 20.20 11.17
C SER A 351 -10.72 19.72 12.15
N ILE A 352 -10.71 18.43 12.43
CA ILE A 352 -9.82 17.79 13.40
C ILE A 352 -9.17 16.55 12.79
N VAL A 353 -7.86 16.44 12.95
CA VAL A 353 -7.07 15.25 12.57
C VAL A 353 -6.38 14.68 13.79
N VAL A 354 -6.59 13.39 14.05
CA VAL A 354 -5.95 12.62 15.11
C VAL A 354 -5.08 11.54 14.46
N ALA A 355 -3.76 11.55 14.73
CA ALA A 355 -2.84 10.55 14.19
C ALA A 355 -1.70 10.25 15.16
N ASP A 356 -0.96 9.16 14.93
CA ASP A 356 0.15 8.76 15.77
C ASP A 356 1.42 9.60 15.53
N ALA A 357 2.48 9.36 16.32
CA ALA A 357 3.75 10.07 16.21
C ALA A 357 4.50 9.81 14.89
N GLY A 358 4.13 8.77 14.14
CA GLY A 358 4.71 8.47 12.83
C GLY A 358 4.41 9.53 11.77
N TYR A 359 3.36 10.33 11.98
CA TYR A 359 2.98 11.44 11.10
C TYR A 359 3.58 12.78 11.52
N GLY A 360 4.15 12.88 12.73
CA GLY A 360 4.68 14.12 13.27
C GLY A 360 5.87 14.65 12.46
N SER A 361 5.71 15.80 11.81
CA SER A 361 6.77 16.55 11.16
C SER A 361 6.38 18.02 11.05
N GLU A 362 7.38 18.91 11.03
CA GLU A 362 7.18 20.35 10.83
C GLU A 362 6.34 20.64 9.58
N GLN A 363 6.65 19.97 8.48
CA GLN A 363 5.90 20.07 7.22
C GLN A 363 4.41 19.72 7.37
N ASN A 364 4.11 18.65 8.11
CA ASN A 364 2.72 18.21 8.30
C ASN A 364 1.95 19.15 9.22
N TYR A 365 2.59 19.68 10.27
CA TYR A 365 1.97 20.67 11.16
C TYR A 365 1.69 21.97 10.43
N GLU A 366 2.65 22.49 9.69
CA GLU A 366 2.47 23.70 8.88
C GLU A 366 1.36 23.53 7.84
N PHE A 367 1.28 22.37 7.20
CA PHE A 367 0.19 22.09 6.26
C PHE A 367 -1.17 22.10 6.94
N MET A 368 -1.31 21.44 8.09
CA MET A 368 -2.59 21.39 8.83
C MET A 368 -2.98 22.77 9.36
N GLU A 369 -2.03 23.52 9.91
CA GLU A 369 -2.26 24.90 10.36
C GLU A 369 -2.75 25.80 9.22
N ASN A 370 -2.07 25.77 8.07
CA ASN A 370 -2.46 26.54 6.88
C ASN A 370 -3.82 26.10 6.29
N ALA A 371 -4.21 24.85 6.49
CA ALA A 371 -5.51 24.32 6.07
C ALA A 371 -6.62 24.56 7.10
N GLY A 372 -6.33 25.17 8.26
CA GLY A 372 -7.28 25.38 9.35
C GLY A 372 -7.70 24.10 10.07
N ILE A 373 -6.85 23.08 10.06
CA ILE A 373 -7.09 21.77 10.70
C ILE A 373 -6.49 21.77 12.09
N GLU A 374 -7.28 21.46 13.11
CA GLU A 374 -6.78 21.23 14.45
C GLU A 374 -6.10 19.86 14.54
N ALA A 375 -4.79 19.85 14.85
CA ALA A 375 -3.95 18.68 14.78
C ALA A 375 -3.70 18.03 16.14
N PHE A 376 -4.25 16.85 16.38
CA PHE A 376 -3.91 15.98 17.51
C PHE A 376 -2.92 14.91 17.07
N VAL A 377 -1.74 15.36 16.63
CA VAL A 377 -0.66 14.49 16.13
C VAL A 377 0.53 14.62 17.06
N LYS A 378 0.98 13.51 17.64
CA LYS A 378 2.14 13.50 18.52
C LYS A 378 3.42 13.77 17.70
N TYR A 379 4.31 14.62 18.21
CA TYR A 379 5.62 14.80 17.59
C TYR A 379 6.57 13.63 17.89
N ASN A 380 7.57 13.43 17.04
CA ASN A 380 8.44 12.25 17.03
C ASN A 380 9.18 11.96 18.35
N TYR A 381 9.43 12.99 19.16
CA TYR A 381 10.15 12.87 20.43
C TYR A 381 9.23 12.76 21.65
N PHE A 382 7.89 12.88 21.49
CA PHE A 382 6.92 12.89 22.58
C PHE A 382 7.15 11.78 23.62
N HIS A 383 7.36 10.54 23.19
CA HIS A 383 7.62 9.41 24.08
C HIS A 383 9.09 9.35 24.58
N LYS A 384 10.04 9.93 23.84
CA LYS A 384 11.44 9.98 24.24
C LYS A 384 11.66 10.98 25.36
N GLU A 385 11.00 12.13 25.27
CA GLU A 385 11.10 13.21 26.27
C GLU A 385 10.55 12.82 27.64
N GLN A 386 9.66 11.82 27.68
CA GLN A 386 9.15 11.27 28.94
C GLN A 386 10.16 10.37 29.67
N LYS A 387 11.17 9.86 28.97
CA LYS A 387 12.19 8.97 29.55
C LYS A 387 13.14 9.74 30.45
N ARG A 388 13.54 9.12 31.59
CA ARG A 388 14.51 9.69 32.53
C ARG A 388 15.81 10.07 31.82
N SER A 389 16.34 9.20 30.94
CA SER A 389 17.57 9.46 30.19
C SER A 389 17.51 10.73 29.34
N TRP A 390 16.37 11.07 28.78
CA TRP A 390 16.19 12.32 28.03
C TRP A 390 16.10 13.52 28.97
N LYS A 391 15.37 13.41 30.06
CA LYS A 391 15.20 14.49 31.05
C LYS A 391 16.51 14.85 31.74
N THR A 392 17.44 13.89 31.85
CA THR A 392 18.77 14.07 32.47
C THR A 392 19.87 14.35 31.44
N ASP A 393 19.56 14.39 30.14
CA ASP A 393 20.53 14.71 29.10
C ASP A 393 20.88 16.19 29.17
N ALA A 394 22.12 16.49 29.59
CA ALA A 394 22.59 17.83 29.76
C ALA A 394 22.70 18.62 28.43
N PHE A 395 22.75 17.92 27.27
CA PHE A 395 22.84 18.54 25.96
C PHE A 395 21.51 18.62 25.23
N ALA A 396 20.44 18.09 25.78
CA ALA A 396 19.12 18.27 25.22
C ALA A 396 18.74 19.76 25.23
N ILE A 397 18.32 20.29 24.09
CA ILE A 397 18.09 21.74 23.90
C ILE A 397 17.13 22.35 24.95
N GLN A 398 16.11 21.57 25.37
CA GLN A 398 15.17 21.99 26.41
C GLN A 398 15.78 22.07 27.83
N ASN A 399 16.93 21.43 28.05
CA ASN A 399 17.66 21.45 29.32
C ASN A 399 18.76 22.53 29.36
N LEU A 400 19.02 23.16 28.22
CA LEU A 400 19.98 24.25 28.13
C LEU A 400 19.33 25.58 28.54
N TYR A 401 20.03 26.38 29.33
CA TYR A 401 19.55 27.74 29.60
C TYR A 401 19.65 28.59 28.34
N TYR A 402 18.55 29.26 28.00
CA TYR A 402 18.46 30.16 26.86
C TYR A 402 18.16 31.58 27.33
N ASN A 403 19.07 32.51 27.02
CA ASN A 403 18.85 33.93 27.24
C ASN A 403 18.15 34.52 26.01
N ARG A 404 16.87 34.92 26.20
CA ARG A 404 16.05 35.44 25.11
C ARG A 404 16.43 36.85 24.68
N GLU A 405 16.96 37.69 25.59
CA GLU A 405 17.32 39.08 25.31
C GLU A 405 18.58 39.19 24.47
N GLN A 406 19.55 38.30 24.72
CA GLN A 406 20.86 38.32 24.06
C GLN A 406 21.02 37.18 23.03
N ASP A 407 19.98 36.37 22.80
CA ASP A 407 19.93 35.27 21.83
C ASP A 407 21.08 34.28 21.91
N TYR A 408 21.39 33.75 23.13
CA TYR A 408 22.39 32.70 23.32
C TYR A 408 21.92 31.58 24.25
N TYR A 409 22.50 30.42 24.04
CA TYR A 409 22.33 29.27 24.96
C TYR A 409 23.58 29.15 25.84
N VAL A 410 23.43 28.56 27.04
CA VAL A 410 24.56 28.21 27.91
C VAL A 410 24.78 26.69 27.84
N CYS A 411 25.99 26.26 27.49
CA CYS A 411 26.32 24.84 27.43
C CYS A 411 26.45 24.26 28.87
N PRO A 412 26.42 22.92 29.04
CA PRO A 412 26.55 22.31 30.37
C PRO A 412 27.80 22.62 31.13
N MET A 413 28.85 23.13 30.46
CA MET A 413 30.11 23.61 31.06
C MET A 413 30.12 25.12 31.32
N GLY A 414 28.99 25.79 31.21
CA GLY A 414 28.83 27.21 31.52
C GLY A 414 29.31 28.18 30.43
N GLN A 415 29.67 27.70 29.22
CA GLN A 415 30.07 28.61 28.13
C GLN A 415 28.83 29.12 27.39
N HIS A 416 28.88 30.36 26.91
CA HIS A 416 27.90 30.93 26.04
C HIS A 416 28.01 30.30 24.64
N MET A 417 26.93 29.86 24.10
CA MET A 417 26.78 29.39 22.73
C MET A 417 26.07 30.49 21.94
N GLU A 418 26.86 31.23 21.17
CA GLU A 418 26.39 32.39 20.42
C GLU A 418 25.79 31.96 19.08
N TYR A 419 24.86 32.75 18.60
CA TYR A 419 24.27 32.55 17.30
C TYR A 419 25.29 32.70 16.17
N THR A 420 25.47 31.66 15.36
CA THR A 420 26.47 31.64 14.27
C THR A 420 25.85 31.66 12.87
N GLY A 421 24.52 31.69 12.78
CA GLY A 421 23.82 31.77 11.52
C GLY A 421 22.67 30.74 11.40
N GLN A 422 22.12 30.62 10.20
CA GLN A 422 21.06 29.71 9.88
C GLN A 422 21.53 28.63 8.90
N ARG A 423 21.04 27.43 9.06
CA ARG A 423 21.19 26.34 8.10
C ARG A 423 19.84 25.94 7.53
N LYS A 424 19.72 25.99 6.21
CA LYS A 424 18.59 25.38 5.53
C LYS A 424 18.79 23.86 5.46
N ASN A 425 17.83 23.12 5.95
CA ASN A 425 17.79 21.67 5.87
C ASN A 425 16.62 21.26 4.96
N LYS A 426 16.94 20.54 3.88
CA LYS A 426 15.93 20.05 2.94
C LYS A 426 15.62 18.60 3.27
N SER A 427 14.34 18.30 3.56
CA SER A 427 13.88 16.93 3.78
C SER A 427 13.86 16.14 2.46
N ASP A 428 13.80 14.81 2.55
CA ASP A 428 13.62 13.92 1.37
C ASP A 428 12.32 14.21 0.59
N LEU A 429 11.38 14.90 1.21
CA LEU A 429 10.11 15.35 0.62
C LEU A 429 10.20 16.73 -0.04
N GLY A 430 11.38 17.36 0.00
CA GLY A 430 11.61 18.67 -0.58
C GLY A 430 11.27 19.86 0.34
N TYR A 431 10.73 19.60 1.54
CA TYR A 431 10.46 20.64 2.54
C TYR A 431 11.77 21.25 3.07
N VAL A 432 11.81 22.58 3.19
CA VAL A 432 12.99 23.32 3.65
C VAL A 432 12.70 23.90 5.01
N SER A 433 13.32 23.33 6.04
CA SER A 433 13.34 23.91 7.40
C SER A 433 14.56 24.79 7.60
N VAL A 434 14.41 25.84 8.42
CA VAL A 434 15.47 26.75 8.78
C VAL A 434 15.87 26.54 10.23
N LEU A 435 17.09 26.04 10.43
CA LEU A 435 17.64 25.77 11.75
C LEU A 435 18.61 26.88 12.16
N LYS A 436 18.34 27.53 13.29
CA LYS A 436 19.34 28.42 13.92
C LYS A 436 20.48 27.59 14.50
N ARG A 437 21.69 28.05 14.33
CA ARG A 437 22.92 27.42 14.84
C ARG A 437 23.51 28.28 15.93
N TYR A 438 23.86 27.63 17.04
CA TYR A 438 24.56 28.23 18.16
C TYR A 438 25.81 27.42 18.44
N GLN A 439 26.93 28.10 18.74
CA GLN A 439 28.21 27.44 18.95
C GLN A 439 28.92 28.06 20.14
N ALA A 440 29.48 27.23 21.03
CA ALA A 440 30.35 27.65 22.10
C ALA A 440 31.69 28.10 21.52
N GLN A 441 32.33 29.08 22.16
CA GLN A 441 33.58 29.68 21.68
C GLN A 441 34.75 28.68 21.74
N ASN A 442 34.84 27.87 22.79
CA ASN A 442 35.91 26.89 22.93
C ASN A 442 35.37 25.55 23.46
N CYS A 443 35.54 24.50 22.67
CA CYS A 443 35.23 23.12 23.05
C CYS A 443 36.48 22.23 23.11
N GLU A 444 37.69 22.81 23.01
CA GLU A 444 38.94 22.05 23.09
C GLU A 444 39.20 21.62 24.55
N GLY A 445 39.53 20.34 24.75
CA GLY A 445 39.70 19.77 26.10
C GLY A 445 38.43 19.63 26.95
N CYS A 446 37.24 19.81 26.38
CA CYS A 446 35.98 19.68 27.10
C CYS A 446 35.74 18.22 27.54
N PRO A 447 35.58 17.94 28.84
CA PRO A 447 35.38 16.58 29.33
C PRO A 447 34.05 15.96 28.95
N LEU A 448 33.08 16.75 28.50
CA LEU A 448 31.78 16.31 28.05
C LEU A 448 31.67 16.14 26.52
N LYS A 449 32.75 16.46 25.78
CA LYS A 449 32.80 16.24 24.33
C LYS A 449 33.37 14.86 24.09
N SER A 450 32.46 13.90 23.75
CA SER A 450 32.82 12.55 23.29
C SER A 450 33.04 12.51 21.79
#